data_b66cbb85f7265df60ed1c63cfea526b4
#
_entry.id   b66cbb85f7265df60ed1c63cfea526b4
#
_cell.length_a   1.000
_cell.length_b   1.000
_cell.length_c   1.000
_cell.angle_alpha   90.00
_cell.angle_beta   90.00
_cell.angle_gamma   90.00
#
_symmetry.space_group_name_H-M   'P 1'
#
loop_
_entity.id
_entity.type
_entity.pdbx_description
1 polymer ?
#
loop_
_entity_poly.entity_id
_entity_poly.type
_entity_poly.pdbx_seq_one_letter_code
_entity_poly.pdbx_strand_id
1 'polypeptide(L)'
;MIQDILPHRYDVSYHPERTPERRSFLVLVSREGVLFAERDGAFTLPRFSDFETEALPFKSLCQKARYLFQIDRDYFFLLPPSALPAGKLGEGYRFLGPTELRDLKPQHLAFAAITSTQLYRFYDQRKFCGRCGEKMTHAEEERAMCCKHCGLIEYPKISPAVIVAVKNGDRLLLTRYAKNASDYRRKAL
;
A
#
# COMPACT_ATOMS: atom_id res chain seq x y z
N MET A 1 5.58 9.30 15.40
CA MET A 1 5.14 7.99 14.84
C MET A 1 4.97 8.16 13.33
N ILE A 2 4.89 7.07 12.54
CA ILE A 2 4.83 7.20 11.07
C ILE A 2 3.61 7.97 10.56
N GLN A 3 2.51 7.95 11.31
CA GLN A 3 1.29 8.69 11.02
C GLN A 3 1.35 10.19 11.40
N ASP A 4 2.41 10.64 12.06
CA ASP A 4 2.55 12.04 12.48
C ASP A 4 3.10 12.84 11.30
N ILE A 5 2.25 13.14 10.33
CA ILE A 5 2.63 13.81 9.08
C ILE A 5 2.32 15.31 9.06
N LEU A 6 1.96 15.91 10.19
CA LEU A 6 1.74 17.35 10.23
C LEU A 6 2.95 18.13 9.70
N PRO A 7 2.74 19.21 8.96
CA PRO A 7 1.45 19.91 8.69
C PRO A 7 0.63 19.34 7.52
N HIS A 8 1.04 18.22 6.92
CA HIS A 8 0.36 17.61 5.77
C HIS A 8 -1.03 17.09 6.13
N ARG A 9 -1.99 17.26 5.22
CA ARG A 9 -3.38 16.81 5.37
C ARG A 9 -3.62 15.56 4.56
N TYR A 10 -3.97 14.47 5.23
CA TYR A 10 -4.35 13.21 4.63
C TYR A 10 -5.86 13.15 4.38
N ASP A 11 -6.25 12.84 3.16
CA ASP A 11 -7.63 12.59 2.77
C ASP A 11 -7.76 11.19 2.18
N VAL A 12 -8.51 10.32 2.88
CA VAL A 12 -8.76 8.92 2.53
C VAL A 12 -10.05 8.73 1.74
N SER A 13 -10.80 9.79 1.45
CA SER A 13 -12.07 9.74 0.73
C SER A 13 -11.97 8.89 -0.53
N TYR A 14 -13.01 8.11 -0.80
CA TYR A 14 -13.03 7.21 -1.93
C TYR A 14 -13.54 7.93 -3.19
N HIS A 15 -12.68 7.98 -4.20
CA HIS A 15 -12.94 8.64 -5.47
C HIS A 15 -12.53 7.72 -6.63
N PRO A 16 -13.32 6.66 -6.93
CA PRO A 16 -12.97 5.70 -7.99
C PRO A 16 -12.94 6.32 -9.39
N GLU A 17 -13.66 7.42 -9.59
CA GLU A 17 -13.73 8.18 -10.83
C GLU A 17 -12.48 9.00 -11.13
N ARG A 18 -11.63 9.26 -10.13
CA ARG A 18 -10.43 10.06 -10.34
C ARG A 18 -9.44 9.36 -11.25
N THR A 19 -8.91 10.12 -12.19
CA THR A 19 -7.86 9.68 -13.11
C THR A 19 -6.54 10.34 -12.75
N PRO A 20 -5.39 9.65 -12.97
CA PRO A 20 -4.09 10.24 -12.73
C PRO A 20 -3.83 11.47 -13.61
N GLU A 21 -3.06 12.40 -13.06
CA GLU A 21 -2.33 13.42 -13.81
C GLU A 21 -0.86 12.99 -13.94
N ARG A 22 -0.10 13.56 -14.89
CA ARG A 22 1.34 13.26 -15.04
C ARG A 22 2.14 13.48 -13.75
N ARG A 23 1.74 14.50 -12.98
CA ARG A 23 2.36 14.84 -11.68
C ARG A 23 1.88 13.96 -10.51
N SER A 24 0.83 13.16 -10.67
CA SER A 24 0.35 12.27 -9.61
C SER A 24 1.41 11.25 -9.22
N PHE A 25 1.44 10.87 -7.94
CA PHE A 25 2.32 9.82 -7.48
C PHE A 25 1.83 8.45 -7.94
N LEU A 26 2.75 7.69 -8.50
CA LEU A 26 2.57 6.31 -8.89
C LEU A 26 3.10 5.43 -7.77
N VAL A 27 2.23 4.58 -7.22
CA VAL A 27 2.59 3.60 -6.20
C VAL A 27 2.60 2.22 -6.80
N LEU A 28 3.74 1.56 -6.74
CA LEU A 28 3.91 0.17 -7.15
C LEU A 28 4.40 -0.62 -5.96
N VAL A 29 3.66 -1.67 -5.62
CA VAL A 29 3.95 -2.55 -4.48
C VAL A 29 4.31 -3.93 -4.98
N SER A 30 5.41 -4.48 -4.47
CA SER A 30 5.86 -5.85 -4.72
C SER A 30 6.07 -6.60 -3.39
N ARG A 31 6.59 -7.85 -3.48
CA ARG A 31 7.01 -8.60 -2.29
C ARG A 31 8.21 -7.98 -1.58
N GLU A 32 9.04 -7.25 -2.31
CA GLU A 32 10.23 -6.58 -1.78
C GLU A 32 9.92 -5.28 -1.07
N GLY A 33 8.77 -4.65 -1.38
CA GLY A 33 8.37 -3.39 -0.78
C GLY A 33 7.62 -2.47 -1.75
N VAL A 34 7.80 -1.17 -1.56
CA VAL A 34 7.23 -0.11 -2.39
C VAL A 34 8.34 0.51 -3.25
N LEU A 35 8.05 0.75 -4.52
CA LEU A 35 8.98 1.37 -5.44
C LEU A 35 9.19 2.85 -5.10
N PHE A 36 10.46 3.23 -4.98
CA PHE A 36 10.93 4.61 -4.84
C PHE A 36 11.91 4.96 -5.94
N ALA A 37 11.92 6.22 -6.33
CA ALA A 37 12.98 6.83 -7.11
C ALA A 37 14.02 7.43 -6.16
N GLU A 38 15.30 7.16 -6.42
CA GLU A 38 16.43 7.79 -5.74
C GLU A 38 16.97 8.91 -6.63
N ARG A 39 16.95 10.15 -6.13
CA ARG A 39 17.41 11.35 -6.83
C ARG A 39 18.24 12.17 -5.86
N ASP A 40 19.49 12.44 -6.22
CA ASP A 40 20.42 13.24 -5.42
C ASP A 40 20.54 12.75 -3.95
N GLY A 41 20.52 11.42 -3.76
CA GLY A 41 20.59 10.77 -2.44
C GLY A 41 19.29 10.85 -1.62
N ALA A 42 18.20 11.39 -2.18
CA ALA A 42 16.89 11.43 -1.55
C ALA A 42 15.91 10.46 -2.23
N PHE A 43 15.05 9.84 -1.41
CA PHE A 43 13.99 8.95 -1.90
C PHE A 43 12.67 9.69 -2.06
N THR A 44 12.03 9.52 -3.20
CA THR A 44 10.67 9.99 -3.47
C THR A 44 9.86 8.89 -4.15
N LEU A 45 8.53 8.92 -3.98
CA LEU A 45 7.67 8.08 -4.81
C LEU A 45 7.73 8.56 -6.26
N PRO A 46 7.78 7.65 -7.24
CA PRO A 46 7.79 8.04 -8.64
C PRO A 46 6.46 8.68 -9.05
N ARG A 47 6.50 9.46 -10.13
CA ARG A 47 5.34 10.08 -10.75
C ARG A 47 4.97 9.35 -12.03
N PHE A 48 3.75 9.52 -12.51
CA PHE A 48 3.32 8.94 -13.79
C PHE A 48 4.18 9.42 -14.97
N SER A 49 4.64 10.67 -14.94
CA SER A 49 5.57 11.22 -15.93
C SER A 49 6.88 10.43 -16.03
N ASP A 50 7.32 9.79 -14.96
CA ASP A 50 8.59 9.06 -14.92
C ASP A 50 8.55 7.75 -15.74
N PHE A 51 7.36 7.24 -16.02
CA PHE A 51 7.15 5.97 -16.74
C PHE A 51 6.48 6.15 -18.11
N GLU A 52 6.12 7.38 -18.48
CA GLU A 52 5.55 7.66 -19.79
C GLU A 52 6.62 7.50 -20.88
N THR A 53 6.39 6.62 -21.83
CA THR A 53 7.23 6.39 -23.00
C THR A 53 6.35 6.13 -24.22
N GLU A 54 6.94 6.11 -25.44
CA GLU A 54 6.20 5.72 -26.65
C GLU A 54 5.62 4.30 -26.54
N ALA A 55 6.37 3.36 -25.95
CA ALA A 55 5.92 1.98 -25.73
C ALA A 55 4.92 1.84 -24.57
N LEU A 56 4.86 2.81 -23.66
CA LEU A 56 3.95 2.85 -22.52
C LEU A 56 3.32 4.25 -22.39
N PRO A 57 2.34 4.58 -23.24
CA PRO A 57 1.70 5.88 -23.24
C PRO A 57 0.98 6.17 -21.93
N PHE A 58 0.94 7.42 -21.52
CA PHE A 58 0.26 7.87 -20.30
C PHE A 58 -1.18 7.34 -20.17
N LYS A 59 -1.94 7.35 -21.28
CA LYS A 59 -3.31 6.80 -21.32
C LYS A 59 -3.38 5.35 -20.88
N SER A 60 -2.41 4.52 -21.27
CA SER A 60 -2.34 3.12 -20.88
C SER A 60 -2.04 2.93 -19.38
N LEU A 61 -1.21 3.79 -18.82
CA LEU A 61 -0.95 3.82 -17.37
C LEU A 61 -2.22 4.23 -16.61
N CYS A 62 -2.92 5.28 -17.06
CA CYS A 62 -4.16 5.75 -16.44
C CYS A 62 -5.25 4.66 -16.37
N GLN A 63 -5.42 3.87 -17.43
CA GLN A 63 -6.43 2.81 -17.51
C GLN A 63 -6.20 1.69 -16.48
N LYS A 64 -4.96 1.48 -16.05
CA LYS A 64 -4.57 0.44 -15.09
C LYS A 64 -4.44 0.96 -13.66
N ALA A 65 -4.40 2.28 -13.50
CA ALA A 65 -4.21 2.93 -12.22
C ALA A 65 -5.50 2.95 -11.38
N ARG A 66 -5.34 2.87 -10.08
CA ARG A 66 -6.43 2.98 -9.11
C ARG A 66 -6.13 4.05 -8.08
N TYR A 67 -7.05 5.00 -7.93
CA TYR A 67 -6.96 6.02 -6.90
C TYR A 67 -6.92 5.39 -5.49
N LEU A 68 -5.99 5.86 -4.66
CA LEU A 68 -5.86 5.42 -3.27
C LEU A 68 -6.34 6.50 -2.30
N PHE A 69 -5.68 7.64 -2.29
CA PHE A 69 -5.92 8.77 -1.38
C PHE A 69 -5.18 10.01 -1.88
N GLN A 70 -5.32 11.07 -1.10
CA GLN A 70 -4.65 12.35 -1.32
C GLN A 70 -3.89 12.78 -0.07
N ILE A 71 -2.73 13.40 -0.25
CA ILE A 71 -2.03 14.16 0.79
C ILE A 71 -1.81 15.56 0.24
N ASP A 72 -2.35 16.57 0.90
CA ASP A 72 -2.41 17.97 0.43
C ASP A 72 -3.02 18.09 -0.98
N ARG A 73 -2.20 18.41 -1.98
CA ARG A 73 -2.59 18.52 -3.39
C ARG A 73 -2.11 17.36 -4.24
N ASP A 74 -1.41 16.40 -3.64
CA ASP A 74 -0.85 15.25 -4.35
C ASP A 74 -1.78 14.05 -4.27
N TYR A 75 -2.09 13.48 -5.44
CA TYR A 75 -2.88 12.26 -5.59
C TYR A 75 -1.98 11.04 -5.70
N PHE A 76 -2.38 9.97 -5.02
CA PHE A 76 -1.66 8.70 -5.00
C PHE A 76 -2.50 7.62 -5.70
N PHE A 77 -1.89 6.96 -6.68
CA PHE A 77 -2.54 5.91 -7.46
C PHE A 77 -1.73 4.62 -7.40
N LEU A 78 -2.41 3.52 -7.12
CA LEU A 78 -1.84 2.18 -7.21
C LEU A 78 -1.78 1.76 -8.68
N LEU A 79 -0.60 1.29 -9.10
CA LEU A 79 -0.40 0.64 -10.37
C LEU A 79 -0.05 -0.84 -10.13
N PRO A 80 -0.73 -1.81 -10.78
CA PRO A 80 -0.35 -3.20 -10.62
C PRO A 80 1.03 -3.45 -11.24
N PRO A 81 1.88 -4.33 -10.65
CA PRO A 81 3.21 -4.64 -11.18
C PRO A 81 3.21 -5.07 -12.65
N SER A 82 2.16 -5.77 -13.08
CA SER A 82 1.97 -6.21 -14.47
C SER A 82 1.72 -5.07 -15.47
N ALA A 83 1.53 -3.85 -14.99
CA ALA A 83 1.33 -2.68 -15.86
C ALA A 83 2.65 -2.14 -16.42
N LEU A 84 3.77 -2.42 -15.76
CA LEU A 84 5.10 -2.05 -16.23
C LEU A 84 5.75 -3.23 -16.97
N PRO A 85 6.52 -2.97 -18.04
CA PRO A 85 7.27 -4.01 -18.73
C PRO A 85 8.26 -4.69 -17.79
N ALA A 86 8.34 -6.03 -17.86
CA ALA A 86 9.28 -6.81 -17.06
C ALA A 86 10.73 -6.35 -17.35
N GLY A 87 11.52 -6.14 -16.29
CA GLY A 87 12.94 -5.81 -16.38
C GLY A 87 13.27 -4.35 -16.71
N LYS A 88 12.31 -3.43 -16.75
CA LYS A 88 12.56 -2.02 -17.08
C LYS A 88 12.31 -1.05 -15.90
N LEU A 89 12.78 -1.38 -14.74
CA LEU A 89 13.09 -0.33 -13.76
C LEU A 89 14.49 0.18 -14.14
N GLY A 90 14.57 1.42 -14.66
CA GLY A 90 15.83 2.06 -14.98
C GLY A 90 16.71 2.26 -13.74
N GLU A 91 17.94 2.68 -13.93
CA GLU A 91 18.80 3.11 -12.82
C GLU A 91 18.08 4.19 -11.98
N GLY A 92 18.32 4.20 -10.67
CA GLY A 92 17.71 5.15 -9.75
C GLY A 92 16.33 4.75 -9.20
N TYR A 93 15.87 3.52 -9.44
CA TYR A 93 14.65 2.98 -8.81
C TYR A 93 14.96 1.81 -7.91
N ARG A 94 14.37 1.80 -6.70
CA ARG A 94 14.57 0.74 -5.72
C ARG A 94 13.28 0.45 -4.94
N PHE A 95 13.05 -0.82 -4.63
CA PHE A 95 12.00 -1.20 -3.69
C PHE A 95 12.50 -1.02 -2.26
N LEU A 96 11.72 -0.29 -1.45
CA LEU A 96 12.00 -0.08 -0.02
C LEU A 96 11.04 -0.92 0.81
N GLY A 97 11.62 -1.76 1.68
CA GLY A 97 10.88 -2.61 2.60
C GLY A 97 10.40 -1.86 3.86
N PRO A 98 9.59 -2.53 4.71
CA PRO A 98 9.02 -1.91 5.91
C PRO A 98 10.05 -1.34 6.89
N THR A 99 11.23 -1.95 6.98
CA THR A 99 12.30 -1.49 7.87
C THR A 99 12.88 -0.16 7.40
N GLU A 100 13.11 -0.03 6.09
CA GLU A 100 13.65 1.18 5.48
C GLU A 100 12.63 2.32 5.52
N LEU A 101 11.34 2.00 5.28
CA LEU A 101 10.25 2.97 5.34
C LEU A 101 10.05 3.59 6.72
N ARG A 102 10.48 2.92 7.79
CA ARG A 102 10.33 3.45 9.16
C ARG A 102 11.11 4.76 9.37
N ASP A 103 12.29 4.84 8.81
CA ASP A 103 13.21 5.96 8.99
C ASP A 103 13.29 6.89 7.77
N LEU A 104 12.48 6.60 6.74
CA LEU A 104 12.44 7.35 5.50
C LEU A 104 11.97 8.80 5.72
N LYS A 105 12.66 9.73 5.06
CA LYS A 105 12.26 11.14 4.97
C LYS A 105 12.02 11.52 3.50
N PRO A 106 11.04 12.40 3.22
CA PRO A 106 10.11 13.01 4.17
C PRO A 106 9.05 12.03 4.65
N GLN A 107 8.61 12.18 5.91
CA GLN A 107 7.77 11.23 6.62
C GLN A 107 6.40 10.98 5.97
N HIS A 108 5.81 11.99 5.33
CA HIS A 108 4.52 11.83 4.64
C HIS A 108 4.59 10.85 3.46
N LEU A 109 5.75 10.72 2.78
CA LEU A 109 5.94 9.72 1.73
C LEU A 109 6.11 8.30 2.31
N ALA A 110 6.76 8.16 3.46
CA ALA A 110 6.82 6.91 4.20
C ALA A 110 5.41 6.44 4.64
N PHE A 111 4.61 7.37 5.17
CA PHE A 111 3.21 7.13 5.52
C PHE A 111 2.39 6.73 4.28
N ALA A 112 2.55 7.45 3.16
CA ALA A 112 1.89 7.13 1.91
C ALA A 112 2.23 5.71 1.43
N ALA A 113 3.51 5.31 1.47
CA ALA A 113 3.96 3.99 1.05
C ALA A 113 3.37 2.86 1.93
N ILE A 114 3.35 3.03 3.25
CA ILE A 114 2.79 2.04 4.19
C ILE A 114 1.28 1.92 4.01
N THR A 115 0.57 3.04 3.91
CA THR A 115 -0.88 3.06 3.68
C THR A 115 -1.24 2.39 2.35
N SER A 116 -0.47 2.70 1.30
CA SER A 116 -0.64 2.08 -0.01
C SER A 116 -0.40 0.56 0.02
N THR A 117 0.60 0.11 0.79
CA THR A 117 0.88 -1.32 0.97
C THR A 117 -0.30 -2.04 1.63
N GLN A 118 -0.93 -1.41 2.63
CA GLN A 118 -2.11 -1.97 3.29
C GLN A 118 -3.27 -2.11 2.30
N LEU A 119 -3.56 -1.08 1.51
CA LEU A 119 -4.63 -1.12 0.50
C LEU A 119 -4.33 -2.10 -0.63
N TYR A 120 -3.08 -2.16 -1.10
CA TYR A 120 -2.65 -3.15 -2.09
C TYR A 120 -2.89 -4.58 -1.58
N ARG A 121 -2.43 -4.90 -0.35
CA ARG A 121 -2.63 -6.23 0.26
C ARG A 121 -4.11 -6.58 0.39
N PHE A 122 -4.94 -5.62 0.76
CA PHE A 122 -6.39 -5.82 0.80
C PHE A 122 -6.93 -6.24 -0.58
N TYR A 123 -6.62 -5.49 -1.64
CA TYR A 123 -7.08 -5.81 -3.00
C TYR A 123 -6.48 -7.13 -3.53
N ASP A 124 -5.21 -7.39 -3.25
CA ASP A 124 -4.52 -8.60 -3.72
C ASP A 124 -5.04 -9.86 -3.05
N GLN A 125 -5.39 -9.79 -1.77
CA GLN A 125 -5.91 -10.93 -0.97
C GLN A 125 -7.41 -11.16 -1.15
N ARG A 126 -8.16 -10.22 -1.72
CA ARG A 126 -9.62 -10.30 -1.88
C ARG A 126 -10.05 -10.45 -3.34
N LYS A 127 -9.28 -11.24 -4.09
CA LYS A 127 -9.60 -11.55 -5.50
C LYS A 127 -10.76 -12.53 -5.64
N PHE A 128 -10.95 -13.39 -4.66
CA PHE A 128 -12.00 -14.41 -4.64
C PHE A 128 -12.81 -14.32 -3.35
N CYS A 129 -14.11 -14.61 -3.48
CA CYS A 129 -15.06 -14.58 -2.38
C CYS A 129 -14.79 -15.73 -1.40
N GLY A 130 -14.61 -15.41 -0.11
CA GLY A 130 -14.42 -16.41 0.94
C GLY A 130 -15.66 -17.26 1.24
N ARG A 131 -16.84 -16.88 0.73
CA ARG A 131 -18.11 -17.63 0.91
C ARG A 131 -18.39 -18.59 -0.24
N CYS A 132 -18.26 -18.15 -1.50
CA CYS A 132 -18.68 -18.92 -2.67
C CYS A 132 -17.57 -19.19 -3.69
N GLY A 133 -16.37 -18.67 -3.48
CA GLY A 133 -15.23 -18.87 -4.38
C GLY A 133 -15.22 -18.01 -5.65
N GLU A 134 -16.30 -17.28 -5.93
CA GLU A 134 -16.41 -16.44 -7.13
C GLU A 134 -15.49 -15.23 -7.08
N LYS A 135 -15.14 -14.69 -8.24
CA LYS A 135 -14.28 -13.52 -8.36
C LYS A 135 -14.96 -12.29 -7.78
N MET A 136 -14.25 -11.57 -6.92
CA MET A 136 -14.71 -10.30 -6.35
C MET A 136 -14.39 -9.13 -7.26
N THR A 137 -15.23 -8.10 -7.20
CA THR A 137 -15.07 -6.82 -7.92
C THR A 137 -14.99 -5.68 -6.92
N HIS A 138 -14.41 -4.55 -7.34
CA HIS A 138 -14.44 -3.34 -6.52
C HIS A 138 -15.86 -2.78 -6.46
N ALA A 139 -16.27 -2.32 -5.28
CA ALA A 139 -17.51 -1.57 -5.13
C ALA A 139 -17.35 -0.18 -5.78
N GLU A 140 -18.47 0.39 -6.25
CA GLU A 140 -18.48 1.66 -6.94
C GLU A 140 -18.61 2.85 -5.97
N GLU A 141 -19.39 2.69 -4.91
CA GLU A 141 -19.70 3.77 -3.98
C GLU A 141 -18.74 3.88 -2.80
N GLU A 142 -18.03 2.80 -2.48
CA GLU A 142 -17.17 2.73 -1.30
C GLU A 142 -15.91 1.89 -1.52
N ARG A 143 -14.93 2.04 -0.64
CA ARG A 143 -13.69 1.28 -0.69
C ARG A 143 -13.90 -0.13 -0.16
N ALA A 144 -14.51 -0.97 -0.95
CA ALA A 144 -14.80 -2.36 -0.63
C ALA A 144 -14.58 -3.28 -1.83
N MET A 145 -14.51 -4.57 -1.56
CA MET A 145 -14.61 -5.64 -2.56
C MET A 145 -15.96 -6.32 -2.41
N CYS A 146 -16.68 -6.51 -3.50
CA CYS A 146 -17.99 -7.14 -3.49
C CYS A 146 -18.03 -8.38 -4.39
N CYS A 147 -18.77 -9.39 -3.95
CA CYS A 147 -19.08 -10.57 -4.72
C CYS A 147 -20.42 -10.40 -5.40
N LYS A 148 -20.44 -10.29 -6.73
CA LYS A 148 -21.71 -10.14 -7.49
C LYS A 148 -22.59 -11.39 -7.45
N HIS A 149 -22.05 -12.56 -7.11
CA HIS A 149 -22.79 -13.81 -7.04
C HIS A 149 -23.54 -13.96 -5.71
N CYS A 150 -22.88 -13.75 -4.56
CA CYS A 150 -23.50 -14.01 -3.25
C CYS A 150 -23.72 -12.75 -2.39
N GLY A 151 -23.39 -11.57 -2.89
CA GLY A 151 -23.61 -10.30 -2.19
C GLY A 151 -22.62 -10.04 -1.04
N LEU A 152 -21.61 -10.87 -0.82
CA LEU A 152 -20.62 -10.62 0.24
C LEU A 152 -19.84 -9.33 -0.05
N ILE A 153 -19.76 -8.45 0.93
CA ILE A 153 -18.94 -7.24 0.90
C ILE A 153 -17.82 -7.38 1.92
N GLU A 154 -16.61 -7.04 1.52
CA GLU A 154 -15.44 -7.00 2.41
C GLU A 154 -14.74 -5.62 2.33
N TYR A 155 -14.35 -5.13 3.51
CA TYR A 155 -13.66 -3.84 3.68
C TYR A 155 -12.18 -4.03 4.04
N PRO A 156 -11.32 -3.01 3.83
CA PRO A 156 -9.96 -3.03 4.34
C PRO A 156 -9.95 -3.29 5.85
N LYS A 157 -9.22 -4.32 6.28
CA LYS A 157 -9.16 -4.69 7.70
C LYS A 157 -8.27 -3.73 8.47
N ILE A 158 -8.76 -3.29 9.64
CA ILE A 158 -7.97 -2.65 10.68
C ILE A 158 -7.85 -3.66 11.82
N SER A 159 -6.61 -3.98 12.21
CA SER A 159 -6.32 -4.91 13.30
C SER A 159 -5.56 -4.16 14.41
N PRO A 160 -6.26 -3.48 15.31
CA PRO A 160 -5.63 -2.77 16.41
C PRO A 160 -4.83 -3.74 17.28
N ALA A 161 -3.61 -3.35 17.64
CA ALA A 161 -2.77 -4.08 18.57
C ALA A 161 -2.49 -3.22 19.79
N VAL A 162 -2.56 -3.82 20.97
CA VAL A 162 -2.26 -3.16 22.24
C VAL A 162 -1.18 -3.92 23.00
N ILE A 163 -0.39 -3.19 23.77
CA ILE A 163 0.53 -3.76 24.74
C ILE A 163 -0.07 -3.50 26.13
N VAL A 164 -0.22 -4.56 26.89
CA VAL A 164 -0.82 -4.53 28.23
C VAL A 164 0.23 -4.96 29.25
N ALA A 165 0.43 -4.15 30.28
CA ALA A 165 1.22 -4.54 31.46
C ALA A 165 0.27 -5.08 32.53
N VAL A 166 0.38 -6.38 32.85
CA VAL A 166 -0.38 -7.02 33.93
C VAL A 166 0.48 -7.03 35.17
N LYS A 167 0.06 -6.30 36.20
CA LYS A 167 0.77 -6.17 37.49
C LYS A 167 -0.01 -6.84 38.61
N ASN A 168 0.73 -7.42 39.54
CA ASN A 168 0.23 -7.87 40.85
C ASN A 168 1.22 -7.44 41.92
N GLY A 169 0.96 -6.32 42.59
CA GLY A 169 1.89 -5.65 43.48
C GLY A 169 3.16 -5.25 42.71
N ASP A 170 4.30 -5.73 43.16
CA ASP A 170 5.63 -5.47 42.55
C ASP A 170 5.99 -6.45 41.41
N ARG A 171 5.10 -7.37 41.09
CA ARG A 171 5.31 -8.40 40.06
C ARG A 171 4.69 -8.00 38.74
N LEU A 172 5.41 -8.24 37.62
CA LEU A 172 4.96 -8.06 36.26
C LEU A 172 4.85 -9.42 35.57
N LEU A 173 3.68 -9.69 34.96
CA LEU A 173 3.51 -10.87 34.13
C LEU A 173 4.29 -10.71 32.83
N LEU A 174 5.26 -11.58 32.62
CA LEU A 174 6.00 -11.66 31.37
C LEU A 174 5.60 -12.92 30.61
N THR A 175 5.44 -12.78 29.30
CA THR A 175 5.21 -13.89 28.38
C THR A 175 6.42 -14.07 27.48
N ARG A 176 6.62 -15.30 27.03
CA ARG A 176 7.67 -15.67 26.10
C ARG A 176 7.08 -16.52 24.98
N TYR A 177 7.54 -16.28 23.75
CA TYR A 177 7.16 -17.17 22.64
C TYR A 177 7.61 -18.62 22.90
N ALA A 178 6.81 -19.59 22.46
CA ALA A 178 7.22 -20.98 22.46
C ALA A 178 8.51 -21.17 21.61
N LYS A 179 9.30 -22.18 21.94
CA LYS A 179 10.64 -22.40 21.33
C LYS A 179 10.63 -22.39 19.79
N ASN A 180 9.54 -22.78 19.14
CA ASN A 180 9.40 -22.88 17.68
C ASN A 180 8.58 -21.72 17.05
N ALA A 181 8.23 -20.70 17.81
CA ALA A 181 7.41 -19.58 17.28
C ALA A 181 8.16 -18.71 16.24
N SER A 182 9.50 -18.76 16.21
CA SER A 182 10.31 -18.09 15.19
C SER A 182 10.09 -18.66 13.79
N ASP A 183 9.77 -19.96 13.66
CA ASP A 183 9.51 -20.60 12.38
C ASP A 183 8.16 -20.21 11.77
N TYR A 184 7.18 -19.88 12.59
CA TYR A 184 5.88 -19.39 12.11
C TYR A 184 5.99 -18.03 11.43
N ARG A 185 6.86 -17.14 11.91
CA ARG A 185 7.07 -15.81 11.30
C ARG A 185 7.73 -15.87 9.93
N ARG A 186 8.59 -16.87 9.67
CA ARG A 186 9.28 -17.02 8.37
C ARG A 186 8.38 -17.61 7.29
N LYS A 187 7.31 -18.32 7.66
CA LYS A 187 6.37 -18.96 6.72
C LYS A 187 5.13 -18.12 6.41
N ALA A 188 4.89 -17.04 7.15
CA ALA A 188 3.71 -16.19 7.03
C ALA A 188 3.95 -14.86 6.28
N LEU A 189 5.15 -14.67 5.70
CA LEU A 189 5.50 -13.50 4.89
C LEU A 189 5.58 -13.85 3.41
#